data_c818a840f472229cb7f500478f386263
#
_entry.id   c818a840f472229cb7f500478f386263
#
_cell.length_a   1.000
_cell.length_b   1.000
_cell.length_c   1.000
_cell.angle_alpha   90.00
_cell.angle_beta   90.00
_cell.angle_gamma   90.00
#
_symmetry.space_group_name_H-M   'P 1'
#
loop_
_entity.id
_entity.type
_entity.pdbx_description
1 polymer ?
#
loop_
_entity_poly.entity_id
_entity_poly.type
_entity_poly.pdbx_seq_one_letter_code
_entity_poly.pdbx_strand_id
1 'polypeptide(L)'
;AAPQKDLSEEETQKIITYIEAGGKVMIFTEYTGTDMPNLKSVLENYGVTTGDGVIMEGDTGHYIMQRPYYIVPTIDSSDITSDIKSNNRYVLAPISQPVKTLSDYRDTLQISSLLSTSDEAYIKTDVQNMTTYEKEDSDEEGSFQVGVSVTEQVDDDNTTQLVCFGCA
;
A
#
# COMPACT_ATOMS: atom_id res chain seq x y z
N ALA A 1 8.24 -10.56 -4.40
CA ALA A 1 8.28 -10.72 -2.94
C ALA A 1 8.66 -9.39 -2.30
N ALA A 2 8.09 -9.08 -1.17
CA ALA A 2 8.40 -7.86 -0.43
C ALA A 2 9.84 -7.91 0.12
N PRO A 3 10.53 -6.77 0.22
CA PRO A 3 11.84 -6.70 0.84
C PRO A 3 11.77 -7.10 2.33
N GLN A 4 12.70 -7.95 2.77
CA GLN A 4 12.83 -8.37 4.17
C GLN A 4 13.90 -7.56 4.91
N LYS A 5 14.65 -6.75 4.17
CA LYS A 5 15.70 -5.85 4.65
C LYS A 5 15.61 -4.54 3.91
N ASP A 6 15.98 -3.47 4.59
CA ASP A 6 16.01 -2.15 3.99
C ASP A 6 17.01 -2.10 2.80
N LEU A 7 16.73 -1.20 1.90
CA LEU A 7 17.62 -0.88 0.78
C LEU A 7 18.88 -0.19 1.30
N SER A 8 19.97 -0.30 0.57
CA SER A 8 21.10 0.59 0.75
C SER A 8 20.81 1.96 0.11
N GLU A 9 21.55 3.00 0.53
CA GLU A 9 21.45 4.33 -0.08
C GLU A 9 21.70 4.29 -1.60
N GLU A 10 22.64 3.46 -2.05
CA GLU A 10 22.96 3.31 -3.47
C GLU A 10 21.80 2.67 -4.26
N GLU A 11 21.16 1.64 -3.71
CA GLU A 11 19.98 1.00 -4.32
C GLU A 11 18.79 1.96 -4.38
N THR A 12 18.55 2.69 -3.30
CA THR A 12 17.54 3.74 -3.21
C THR A 12 17.71 4.78 -4.33
N GLN A 13 18.93 5.32 -4.46
CA GLN A 13 19.21 6.32 -5.48
C GLN A 13 19.05 5.77 -6.91
N LYS A 14 19.43 4.51 -7.15
CA LYS A 14 19.24 3.86 -8.46
C LYS A 14 17.76 3.71 -8.80
N ILE A 15 16.93 3.32 -7.84
CA ILE A 15 15.48 3.19 -8.04
C ILE A 15 14.86 4.56 -8.34
N ILE A 16 15.18 5.58 -7.53
CA ILE A 16 14.68 6.95 -7.75
C ILE A 16 15.08 7.44 -9.14
N THR A 17 16.36 7.34 -9.50
CA THR A 17 16.85 7.76 -10.83
C THR A 17 16.17 7.02 -11.98
N TYR A 18 15.90 5.73 -11.82
CA TYR A 18 15.14 4.95 -12.81
C TYR A 18 13.72 5.45 -13.00
N ILE A 19 13.04 5.75 -11.89
CA ILE A 19 11.66 6.25 -11.93
C ILE A 19 11.64 7.67 -12.54
N GLU A 20 12.53 8.55 -12.12
CA GLU A 20 12.67 9.93 -12.66
C GLU A 20 12.94 9.97 -14.17
N ALA A 21 13.55 8.93 -14.71
CA ALA A 21 13.78 8.77 -16.15
C ALA A 21 12.57 8.20 -16.93
N GLY A 22 11.36 8.16 -16.34
CA GLY A 22 10.17 7.59 -16.96
C GLY A 22 9.99 6.09 -16.71
N GLY A 23 10.73 5.53 -15.77
CA GLY A 23 10.63 4.13 -15.38
C GLY A 23 9.30 3.80 -14.72
N LYS A 24 8.88 2.55 -14.84
CA LYS A 24 7.67 2.04 -14.19
C LYS A 24 8.04 0.95 -13.20
N VAL A 25 7.57 1.07 -11.97
CA VAL A 25 7.89 0.14 -10.88
C VAL A 25 6.65 -0.34 -10.18
N MET A 26 6.71 -1.57 -9.68
CA MET A 26 5.72 -2.13 -8.78
C MET A 26 6.43 -2.59 -7.50
N ILE A 27 6.03 -2.06 -6.38
CA ILE A 27 6.59 -2.32 -5.06
C ILE A 27 5.55 -3.06 -4.23
N PHE A 28 5.94 -4.19 -3.69
CA PHE A 28 5.19 -4.90 -2.67
C PHE A 28 5.90 -4.71 -1.35
N THR A 29 5.15 -4.36 -0.32
CA THR A 29 5.67 -4.26 1.05
C THR A 29 4.96 -5.26 1.93
N GLU A 30 5.51 -5.55 3.09
CA GLU A 30 4.84 -6.33 4.12
C GLU A 30 5.32 -5.86 5.50
N TYR A 31 4.50 -6.10 6.51
CA TYR A 31 4.88 -5.78 7.87
C TYR A 31 5.98 -6.74 8.35
N THR A 32 7.18 -6.22 8.57
CA THR A 32 8.33 -7.00 9.05
C THR A 32 8.67 -6.74 10.53
N GLY A 33 8.03 -5.74 11.14
CA GLY A 33 8.39 -5.24 12.47
C GLY A 33 9.75 -4.51 12.52
N THR A 34 10.35 -4.26 11.34
CA THR A 34 11.62 -3.56 11.20
C THR A 34 11.42 -2.29 10.36
N ASP A 35 11.97 -1.18 10.83
CA ASP A 35 11.93 0.07 10.05
C ASP A 35 12.81 -0.04 8.80
N MET A 36 12.28 0.49 7.69
CA MET A 36 12.94 0.49 6.38
C MET A 36 13.00 1.92 5.82
N PRO A 37 13.81 2.81 6.41
CA PRO A 37 13.84 4.22 6.06
C PRO A 37 14.23 4.48 4.59
N ASN A 38 15.11 3.69 4.02
CA ASN A 38 15.51 3.85 2.63
C ASN A 38 14.40 3.44 1.65
N LEU A 39 13.69 2.34 1.92
CA LEU A 39 12.51 1.96 1.13
C LEU A 39 11.40 3.01 1.27
N LYS A 40 11.14 3.49 2.50
CA LYS A 40 10.18 4.56 2.75
C LYS A 40 10.55 5.82 1.98
N SER A 41 11.82 6.21 1.93
CA SER A 41 12.26 7.40 1.18
C SER A 41 11.98 7.32 -0.33
N VAL A 42 12.05 6.12 -0.93
CA VAL A 42 11.61 5.92 -2.32
C VAL A 42 10.13 6.23 -2.47
N LEU A 43 9.30 5.71 -1.57
CA LEU A 43 7.85 5.92 -1.61
C LEU A 43 7.49 7.38 -1.35
N GLU A 44 8.11 8.00 -0.36
CA GLU A 44 7.87 9.39 0.05
C GLU A 44 8.25 10.38 -1.04
N ASN A 45 9.30 10.09 -1.84
CA ASN A 45 9.62 10.87 -3.02
C ASN A 45 8.48 10.89 -4.06
N TYR A 46 7.55 9.92 -3.97
CA TYR A 46 6.35 9.82 -4.82
C TYR A 46 5.05 10.04 -4.04
N GLY A 47 5.10 10.75 -2.93
CA GLY A 47 3.93 11.22 -2.20
C GLY A 47 3.17 10.14 -1.43
N VAL A 48 3.76 8.96 -1.23
CA VAL A 48 3.14 7.87 -0.48
C VAL A 48 4.12 7.27 0.52
N THR A 49 3.61 6.61 1.54
CA THR A 49 4.43 5.88 2.52
C THR A 49 3.67 4.67 3.04
N THR A 50 4.34 3.77 3.74
CA THR A 50 3.66 2.69 4.48
C THR A 50 3.41 3.12 5.92
N GLY A 51 2.22 2.77 6.43
CA GLY A 51 1.93 2.93 7.85
C GLY A 51 2.47 1.77 8.68
N ASP A 52 2.51 1.97 10.00
CA ASP A 52 2.92 0.94 10.93
C ASP A 52 1.75 -0.01 11.24
N GLY A 53 2.05 -1.28 11.49
CA GLY A 53 1.09 -2.30 11.88
C GLY A 53 0.47 -3.08 10.72
N VAL A 54 -0.53 -3.88 11.07
CA VAL A 54 -1.28 -4.74 10.14
C VAL A 54 -2.76 -4.36 10.21
N ILE A 55 -3.37 -4.24 9.04
CA ILE A 55 -4.80 -3.96 8.92
C ILE A 55 -5.60 -5.21 9.27
N MET A 56 -6.62 -5.02 10.09
CA MET A 56 -7.67 -5.98 10.37
C MET A 56 -8.97 -5.45 9.77
N GLU A 57 -9.69 -6.30 9.06
CA GLU A 57 -10.99 -5.95 8.47
C GLU A 57 -12.12 -6.26 9.44
N GLY A 58 -12.96 -5.28 9.74
CA GLY A 58 -14.09 -5.43 10.64
C GLY A 58 -15.36 -5.96 9.95
N ASP A 59 -15.56 -5.58 8.68
CA ASP A 59 -16.70 -6.07 7.90
C ASP A 59 -16.50 -7.51 7.43
N THR A 60 -17.38 -8.41 7.85
CA THR A 60 -17.35 -9.83 7.52
C THR A 60 -17.51 -10.14 6.03
N GLY A 61 -17.97 -9.19 5.23
CA GLY A 61 -18.03 -9.27 3.77
C GLY A 61 -16.69 -9.03 3.07
N HIS A 62 -15.71 -8.48 3.80
CA HIS A 62 -14.43 -8.03 3.28
C HIS A 62 -13.22 -8.82 3.77
N TYR A 63 -13.42 -9.99 4.39
CA TYR A 63 -12.34 -10.93 4.70
C TYR A 63 -12.79 -12.38 4.55
N ILE A 64 -11.85 -13.33 4.49
CA ILE A 64 -12.13 -14.75 4.32
C ILE A 64 -11.57 -15.60 5.48
N MET A 65 -12.02 -16.85 5.56
CA MET A 65 -11.56 -17.87 6.52
C MET A 65 -11.73 -17.47 7.99
N GLN A 66 -12.68 -16.56 8.30
CA GLN A 66 -12.85 -16.00 9.64
C GLN A 66 -11.56 -15.37 10.21
N ARG A 67 -10.73 -14.79 9.31
CA ARG A 67 -9.46 -14.17 9.66
C ARG A 67 -9.45 -12.72 9.17
N PRO A 68 -9.60 -11.74 10.04
CA PRO A 68 -9.71 -10.33 9.65
C PRO A 68 -8.48 -9.78 8.91
N TYR A 69 -7.35 -10.44 9.01
CA TYR A 69 -6.13 -10.11 8.27
C TYR A 69 -6.01 -10.78 6.89
N TYR A 70 -7.00 -11.58 6.46
CA TYR A 70 -7.13 -12.08 5.08
C TYR A 70 -8.15 -11.24 4.33
N ILE A 71 -7.75 -10.01 4.02
CA ILE A 71 -8.60 -8.97 3.48
C ILE A 71 -8.97 -9.27 2.02
N VAL A 72 -10.23 -9.06 1.70
CA VAL A 72 -10.75 -8.98 0.32
C VAL A 72 -11.13 -7.52 0.08
N PRO A 73 -10.18 -6.68 -0.35
CA PRO A 73 -10.42 -5.25 -0.44
C PRO A 73 -11.42 -4.91 -1.54
N THR A 74 -12.04 -3.75 -1.41
CA THR A 74 -12.74 -3.11 -2.51
C THR A 74 -11.74 -2.77 -3.62
N ILE A 75 -12.11 -3.10 -4.86
CA ILE A 75 -11.32 -2.75 -6.04
C ILE A 75 -11.78 -1.37 -6.51
N ASP A 76 -10.92 -0.37 -6.34
CA ASP A 76 -11.18 0.99 -6.76
C ASP A 76 -11.12 1.13 -8.28
N SER A 77 -11.77 2.16 -8.81
CA SER A 77 -11.85 2.36 -10.25
C SER A 77 -10.58 3.02 -10.77
N SER A 78 -9.82 2.29 -11.57
CA SER A 78 -8.64 2.79 -12.28
C SER A 78 -8.42 1.97 -13.55
N ASP A 79 -7.61 2.48 -14.47
CA ASP A 79 -7.24 1.74 -15.68
C ASP A 79 -6.47 0.44 -15.34
N ILE A 80 -5.73 0.43 -14.23
CA ILE A 80 -4.96 -0.73 -13.75
C ILE A 80 -5.88 -1.85 -13.25
N THR A 81 -6.98 -1.48 -12.58
CA THR A 81 -7.89 -2.43 -11.92
C THR A 81 -9.14 -2.75 -12.75
N SER A 82 -9.35 -2.07 -13.87
CA SER A 82 -10.57 -2.14 -14.68
C SER A 82 -10.93 -3.57 -15.11
N ASP A 83 -9.94 -4.35 -15.55
CA ASP A 83 -10.15 -5.72 -16.00
C ASP A 83 -10.55 -6.67 -14.85
N ILE A 84 -9.96 -6.47 -13.68
CA ILE A 84 -10.29 -7.27 -12.49
C ILE A 84 -11.72 -6.98 -12.06
N LYS A 85 -12.07 -5.69 -11.99
CA LYS A 85 -13.39 -5.20 -11.59
C LYS A 85 -14.49 -5.62 -12.59
N SER A 86 -14.26 -5.46 -13.89
CA SER A 86 -15.23 -5.80 -14.94
C SER A 86 -15.50 -7.30 -15.03
N ASN A 87 -14.53 -8.14 -14.69
CA ASN A 87 -14.66 -9.60 -14.67
C ASN A 87 -15.17 -10.15 -13.33
N ASN A 88 -15.59 -9.29 -12.40
CA ASN A 88 -16.08 -9.64 -11.06
C ASN A 88 -15.13 -10.58 -10.32
N ARG A 89 -13.83 -10.28 -10.38
CA ARG A 89 -12.78 -11.02 -9.68
C ARG A 89 -12.48 -10.36 -8.35
N TYR A 90 -11.99 -11.16 -7.42
CA TYR A 90 -11.55 -10.69 -6.11
C TYR A 90 -10.03 -10.66 -6.05
N VAL A 91 -9.52 -9.75 -5.24
CA VAL A 91 -8.12 -9.70 -4.82
C VAL A 91 -8.06 -10.16 -3.37
N LEU A 92 -7.07 -10.96 -3.03
CA LEU A 92 -6.77 -11.31 -1.65
C LEU A 92 -5.51 -10.55 -1.24
N ALA A 93 -5.61 -9.79 -0.16
CA ALA A 93 -4.53 -9.00 0.40
C ALA A 93 -4.27 -9.44 1.85
N PRO A 94 -3.46 -10.49 2.06
CA PRO A 94 -3.21 -11.03 3.39
C PRO A 94 -2.19 -10.19 4.14
N ILE A 95 -2.40 -10.02 5.45
CA ILE A 95 -1.44 -9.39 6.38
C ILE A 95 -0.95 -8.03 5.85
N SER A 96 -1.88 -7.23 5.36
CA SER A 96 -1.55 -5.96 4.72
C SER A 96 -1.21 -4.89 5.74
N GLN A 97 -0.18 -4.09 5.43
CA GLN A 97 0.04 -2.80 6.08
C GLN A 97 -0.63 -1.69 5.27
N PRO A 98 -1.04 -0.58 5.89
CA PRO A 98 -1.67 0.52 5.16
C PRO A 98 -0.64 1.23 4.28
N VAL A 99 -1.06 1.63 3.08
CA VAL A 99 -0.34 2.57 2.23
C VAL A 99 -1.00 3.93 2.41
N LYS A 100 -0.24 4.93 2.84
CA LYS A 100 -0.76 6.26 3.17
C LYS A 100 -0.29 7.28 2.12
N THR A 101 -1.20 8.11 1.64
CA THR A 101 -0.86 9.30 0.85
C THR A 101 -0.39 10.39 1.82
N LEU A 102 0.74 11.02 1.53
CA LEU A 102 1.27 12.12 2.32
C LEU A 102 0.40 13.37 2.15
N SER A 103 0.37 14.23 3.16
CA SER A 103 -0.34 15.51 3.09
C SER A 103 0.40 16.58 2.28
N ASP A 104 1.70 16.39 2.10
CA ASP A 104 2.57 17.30 1.36
C ASP A 104 3.38 16.50 0.34
N TYR A 105 3.08 16.72 -0.94
CA TYR A 105 3.78 16.12 -2.07
C TYR A 105 3.71 17.08 -3.27
N ARG A 106 4.60 16.91 -4.25
CA ARG A 106 4.66 17.79 -5.42
C ARG A 106 3.40 17.68 -6.30
N ASP A 107 2.90 18.81 -6.78
CA ASP A 107 1.64 18.94 -7.52
C ASP A 107 1.62 18.20 -8.87
N THR A 108 2.77 17.77 -9.36
CA THR A 108 2.90 16.96 -10.59
C THR A 108 2.48 15.52 -10.43
N LEU A 109 2.40 15.01 -9.18
CA LEU A 109 1.99 13.65 -8.88
C LEU A 109 0.48 13.49 -8.93
N GLN A 110 0.03 12.46 -9.62
CA GLN A 110 -1.35 12.00 -9.59
C GLN A 110 -1.42 10.68 -8.82
N ILE A 111 -2.03 10.71 -7.64
CA ILE A 111 -2.14 9.56 -6.74
C ILE A 111 -3.57 9.04 -6.77
N SER A 112 -3.71 7.74 -6.99
CA SER A 112 -5.02 7.06 -7.06
C SER A 112 -5.02 5.80 -6.21
N SER A 113 -6.09 5.58 -5.45
CA SER A 113 -6.32 4.30 -4.77
C SER A 113 -6.63 3.21 -5.80
N LEU A 114 -6.08 2.03 -5.57
CA LEU A 114 -6.34 0.81 -6.36
C LEU A 114 -7.16 -0.20 -5.56
N LEU A 115 -6.86 -0.32 -4.28
CA LEU A 115 -7.46 -1.24 -3.34
C LEU A 115 -7.66 -0.54 -2.00
N SER A 116 -8.87 -0.63 -1.44
CA SER A 116 -9.21 -0.07 -0.12
C SER A 116 -9.99 -1.05 0.73
N THR A 117 -9.90 -0.89 2.04
CA THR A 117 -10.71 -1.63 3.01
C THR A 117 -12.10 -1.02 3.16
N SER A 118 -12.94 -1.66 3.97
CA SER A 118 -14.18 -1.04 4.46
C SER A 118 -13.88 0.07 5.50
N ASP A 119 -14.91 0.82 5.89
CA ASP A 119 -14.80 1.84 6.95
C ASP A 119 -14.73 1.21 8.36
N GLU A 120 -15.01 -0.09 8.50
CA GLU A 120 -14.96 -0.85 9.76
C GLU A 120 -13.57 -1.46 10.02
N ALA A 121 -12.61 -1.27 9.10
CA ALA A 121 -11.25 -1.77 9.26
C ALA A 121 -10.50 -1.00 10.36
N TYR A 122 -9.49 -1.62 10.95
CA TYR A 122 -8.64 -1.04 11.99
C TYR A 122 -7.21 -1.56 11.91
N ILE A 123 -6.28 -0.85 12.54
CA ILE A 123 -4.86 -1.18 12.49
C ILE A 123 -4.39 -1.68 13.86
N LYS A 124 -3.77 -2.87 13.86
CA LYS A 124 -3.01 -3.39 15.00
C LYS A 124 -1.55 -3.00 14.83
N THR A 125 -1.04 -2.12 15.68
CA THR A 125 0.34 -1.63 15.63
C THR A 125 1.29 -2.53 16.43
N ASP A 126 0.88 -3.08 17.56
CA ASP A 126 1.68 -4.03 18.36
C ASP A 126 1.44 -5.48 17.94
N VAL A 127 1.76 -5.79 16.70
CA VAL A 127 1.50 -7.12 16.10
C VAL A 127 2.24 -8.24 16.82
N GLN A 128 3.43 -7.96 17.37
CA GLN A 128 4.26 -8.98 18.02
C GLN A 128 3.72 -9.42 19.38
N ASN A 129 3.04 -8.53 20.10
CA ASN A 129 2.46 -8.81 21.42
C ASN A 129 0.93 -8.92 21.38
N MET A 130 0.35 -8.92 20.18
CA MET A 130 -1.10 -8.98 19.98
C MET A 130 -1.69 -10.25 20.59
N THR A 131 -2.67 -10.10 21.47
CA THR A 131 -3.37 -11.21 22.14
C THR A 131 -4.76 -11.48 21.56
N THR A 132 -5.30 -10.55 20.81
CA THR A 132 -6.60 -10.64 20.15
C THR A 132 -6.58 -9.98 18.78
N TYR A 133 -7.41 -10.50 17.87
CA TYR A 133 -7.69 -9.86 16.58
C TYR A 133 -8.87 -8.89 16.67
N GLU A 134 -9.58 -8.85 17.79
CA GLU A 134 -10.71 -7.93 17.97
C GLU A 134 -10.20 -6.50 18.12
N LYS A 135 -11.01 -5.54 17.64
CA LYS A 135 -10.73 -4.11 17.78
C LYS A 135 -10.67 -3.72 19.25
N GLU A 136 -9.66 -2.95 19.60
CA GLU A 136 -9.47 -2.33 20.90
C GLU A 136 -9.60 -0.81 20.80
N ASP A 137 -9.82 -0.13 21.92
CA ASP A 137 -10.05 1.33 21.96
C ASP A 137 -8.86 2.16 21.44
N SER A 138 -7.67 1.57 21.47
CA SER A 138 -6.43 2.20 20.98
C SER A 138 -6.20 2.05 19.48
N ASP A 139 -6.96 1.18 18.80
CA ASP A 139 -6.77 0.89 17.39
C ASP A 139 -7.34 2.02 16.52
N GLU A 140 -6.57 2.48 15.54
CA GLU A 140 -7.03 3.43 14.53
C GLU A 140 -8.06 2.73 13.63
N GLU A 141 -9.29 3.26 13.55
CA GLU A 141 -10.39 2.73 12.73
C GLU A 141 -10.67 3.61 11.54
N GLY A 142 -11.01 3.01 10.41
CA GLY A 142 -11.41 3.70 9.20
C GLY A 142 -11.09 2.92 7.93
N SER A 143 -11.30 3.55 6.78
CA SER A 143 -10.90 2.99 5.51
C SER A 143 -9.42 3.23 5.23
N PHE A 144 -8.71 2.18 4.83
CA PHE A 144 -7.28 2.23 4.55
C PHE A 144 -6.99 1.81 3.11
N GLN A 145 -6.07 2.51 2.46
CA GLN A 145 -5.55 2.07 1.17
C GLN A 145 -4.61 0.87 1.37
N VAL A 146 -4.83 -0.18 0.61
CA VAL A 146 -3.98 -1.38 0.56
C VAL A 146 -3.10 -1.38 -0.68
N GLY A 147 -3.53 -0.64 -1.72
CA GLY A 147 -2.80 -0.46 -2.95
C GLY A 147 -3.03 0.91 -3.56
N VAL A 148 -1.98 1.53 -4.06
CA VAL A 148 -2.02 2.84 -4.71
C VAL A 148 -1.22 2.84 -6.01
N SER A 149 -1.60 3.72 -6.92
CA SER A 149 -0.84 4.07 -8.12
C SER A 149 -0.49 5.54 -8.07
N VAL A 150 0.75 5.85 -8.40
CA VAL A 150 1.24 7.21 -8.56
C VAL A 150 1.76 7.35 -9.98
N THR A 151 1.33 8.40 -10.67
CA THR A 151 1.83 8.74 -12.02
C THR A 151 2.36 10.16 -12.05
N GLU A 152 3.37 10.39 -12.87
CA GLU A 152 3.94 11.70 -13.10
C GLU A 152 4.38 11.83 -14.55
N GLN A 153 4.02 12.94 -15.19
CA GLN A 153 4.52 13.28 -16.53
C GLN A 153 5.96 13.78 -16.40
N VAL A 154 6.90 13.09 -17.04
CA VAL A 154 8.33 13.44 -17.01
C VAL A 154 8.67 14.40 -18.15
N ASP A 155 8.18 14.09 -19.35
CA ASP A 155 8.28 14.91 -20.55
C ASP A 155 7.07 14.68 -21.46
N ASP A 156 7.04 15.26 -22.65
CA ASP A 156 5.88 15.22 -23.57
C ASP A 156 5.48 13.77 -23.95
N ASP A 157 6.42 12.84 -23.95
CA ASP A 157 6.21 11.46 -24.41
C ASP A 157 6.29 10.42 -23.27
N ASN A 158 6.83 10.79 -22.10
CA ASN A 158 7.15 9.85 -21.04
C ASN A 158 6.39 10.14 -19.74
N THR A 159 5.74 9.13 -19.24
CA THR A 159 5.08 9.12 -17.93
C THR A 159 5.72 8.04 -17.06
N THR A 160 6.15 8.41 -15.88
CA THR A 160 6.56 7.46 -14.87
C THR A 160 5.35 6.89 -14.12
N GLN A 161 5.49 5.71 -13.57
CA GLN A 161 4.46 5.08 -12.77
C GLN A 161 5.06 4.26 -11.63
N LEU A 162 4.59 4.53 -10.43
CA LEU A 162 4.85 3.71 -9.26
C LEU A 162 3.54 3.09 -8.77
N VAL A 163 3.52 1.78 -8.59
CA VAL A 163 2.42 1.07 -7.94
C VAL A 163 2.94 0.46 -6.65
N CYS A 164 2.26 0.72 -5.54
CA CYS A 164 2.63 0.18 -4.24
C CYS A 164 1.47 -0.61 -3.64
N PHE A 165 1.76 -1.82 -3.16
CA PHE A 165 0.83 -2.65 -2.39
C PHE A 165 1.40 -2.92 -0.99
N GLY A 166 0.54 -2.83 0.02
CA GLY A 166 0.86 -3.08 1.42
C GLY A 166 0.96 -4.56 1.80
N CYS A 167 0.93 -5.48 0.84
CA CYS A 167 1.07 -6.93 1.02
C CYS A 167 1.86 -7.55 -0.13
N ALA A 168 2.35 -8.78 0.04
CA ALA A 168 3.06 -9.57 -0.97
C ALA A 168 2.47 -10.96 -1.18
#